data_0f6155e6f3d158fa31926b93cb309e78
#
_entry.id   0f6155e6f3d158fa31926b93cb309e78
#
_cell.length_a   1.000
_cell.length_b   1.000
_cell.length_c   1.000
_cell.angle_alpha   90.00
_cell.angle_beta   90.00
_cell.angle_gamma   90.00
#
_symmetry.space_group_name_H-M   'P 1'
#
loop_
_entity.id
_entity.type
_entity.pdbx_description
1 polymer ?
#
loop_
_entity_poly.entity_id
_entity_poly.type
_entity_poly.pdbx_seq_one_letter_code
_entity_poly.pdbx_strand_id
1 'polypeptide(L)'
;MIKPNYYAVIPAEVRYDKKLTPNAKLLYAEITALCNMNGKCTASTEYFCRLYEVSRVSIQKWLKILEDNNYIKRVNIYKLGSKQIDKRVITLVNIPTKEKFTDNTNINITNTNLT
;
A
#
# COMPACT_ATOMS: atom_id res chain seq x y z
N MET A 1 -17.40 -1.46 -1.33
CA MET A 1 -16.28 -0.99 -2.18
C MET A 1 -15.97 -2.01 -3.26
N ILE A 2 -15.79 -1.54 -4.47
CA ILE A 2 -15.44 -2.41 -5.60
C ILE A 2 -13.94 -2.73 -5.51
N LYS A 3 -13.60 -4.00 -5.64
CA LYS A 3 -12.21 -4.40 -5.61
C LYS A 3 -11.51 -3.92 -6.87
N PRO A 4 -10.28 -3.42 -6.76
CA PRO A 4 -9.55 -2.97 -7.94
C PRO A 4 -9.22 -4.14 -8.86
N ASN A 5 -9.23 -3.87 -10.14
CA ASN A 5 -8.93 -4.86 -11.17
C ASN A 5 -7.55 -4.56 -11.77
N TYR A 6 -6.62 -4.15 -10.95
CA TYR A 6 -5.25 -3.83 -11.33
C TYR A 6 -4.29 -4.81 -10.70
N TYR A 7 -3.10 -4.88 -11.28
CA TYR A 7 -2.02 -5.58 -10.62
C TYR A 7 -1.61 -4.81 -9.38
N ALA A 8 -1.38 -5.53 -8.31
CA ALA A 8 -0.74 -4.96 -7.13
C ALA A 8 0.77 -4.96 -7.37
N VAL A 9 1.46 -4.01 -6.76
CA VAL A 9 2.90 -3.85 -6.94
C VAL A 9 3.61 -4.01 -5.61
N ILE A 10 4.64 -4.88 -5.59
CA ILE A 10 5.51 -5.00 -4.43
C ILE A 10 6.92 -4.65 -4.88
N PRO A 11 7.36 -3.40 -4.65
CA PRO A 11 8.71 -3.01 -5.03
C PRO A 11 9.76 -3.85 -4.32
N ALA A 12 10.95 -3.95 -4.90
CA ALA A 12 12.01 -4.75 -4.31
C ALA A 12 12.34 -4.33 -2.89
N GLU A 13 12.34 -3.02 -2.61
CA GLU A 13 12.65 -2.53 -1.27
C GLU A 13 11.64 -3.00 -0.22
N VAL A 14 10.38 -3.19 -0.62
CA VAL A 14 9.37 -3.75 0.28
C VAL A 14 9.50 -5.26 0.35
N ARG A 15 9.63 -5.87 -0.82
CA ARG A 15 9.66 -7.33 -0.94
C ARG A 15 10.79 -7.96 -0.13
N TYR A 16 11.94 -7.31 -0.09
CA TYR A 16 13.12 -7.85 0.59
C TYR A 16 13.38 -7.24 1.96
N ASP A 17 12.50 -6.36 2.45
CA ASP A 17 12.70 -5.74 3.75
C ASP A 17 12.34 -6.74 4.85
N LYS A 18 13.34 -7.17 5.58
CA LYS A 18 13.17 -8.17 6.63
C LYS A 18 12.45 -7.63 7.87
N LYS A 19 12.29 -6.32 7.96
CA LYS A 19 11.52 -5.71 9.06
C LYS A 19 10.03 -5.85 8.85
N LEU A 20 9.60 -6.20 7.64
CA LEU A 20 8.18 -6.36 7.32
C LEU A 20 7.81 -7.84 7.35
N THR A 21 6.64 -8.12 7.94
CA THR A 21 6.08 -9.47 7.86
C THR A 21 5.53 -9.69 6.45
N PRO A 22 5.41 -10.96 6.02
CA PRO A 22 4.81 -11.24 4.72
C PRO A 22 3.41 -10.64 4.58
N ASN A 23 2.62 -10.64 5.65
CA ASN A 23 1.28 -10.10 5.61
C ASN A 23 1.28 -8.59 5.43
N ALA A 24 2.25 -7.89 6.04
CA ALA A 24 2.37 -6.45 5.83
C ALA A 24 2.74 -6.15 4.38
N LYS A 25 3.56 -6.98 3.76
CA LYS A 25 3.94 -6.82 2.36
C LYS A 25 2.73 -7.00 1.45
N LEU A 26 1.89 -8.00 1.73
CA LEU A 26 0.66 -8.20 0.96
C LEU A 26 -0.29 -7.02 1.12
N LEU A 27 -0.42 -6.51 2.33
CA LEU A 27 -1.26 -5.34 2.58
C LEU A 27 -0.74 -4.13 1.82
N TYR A 28 0.57 -3.93 1.80
CA TYR A 28 1.17 -2.85 1.02
C TYR A 28 0.78 -2.98 -0.46
N ALA A 29 0.87 -4.19 -1.00
CA ALA A 29 0.52 -4.44 -2.40
C ALA A 29 -0.93 -4.06 -2.68
N GLU A 30 -1.84 -4.44 -1.79
CA GLU A 30 -3.25 -4.09 -1.96
C GLU A 30 -3.43 -2.57 -1.94
N ILE A 31 -2.72 -1.89 -1.05
CA ILE A 31 -2.79 -0.44 -0.98
C ILE A 31 -2.30 0.19 -2.29
N THR A 32 -1.25 -0.36 -2.92
CA THR A 32 -0.80 0.17 -4.20
C THR A 32 -1.88 0.07 -5.27
N ALA A 33 -2.59 -1.05 -5.31
CA ALA A 33 -3.67 -1.23 -6.27
C ALA A 33 -4.80 -0.23 -6.02
N LEU A 34 -5.15 -0.02 -4.75
CA LEU A 34 -6.21 0.92 -4.40
C LEU A 34 -5.81 2.37 -4.70
N CYS A 35 -4.54 2.70 -4.52
CA CYS A 35 -4.05 4.03 -4.83
C CYS A 35 -4.06 4.31 -6.35
N ASN A 36 -3.91 3.27 -7.16
CA ASN A 36 -3.95 3.44 -8.62
C ASN A 36 -5.31 3.92 -9.11
N MET A 37 -6.37 3.67 -8.34
CA MET A 37 -7.70 4.08 -8.74
C MET A 37 -7.88 5.60 -8.63
N ASN A 38 -7.34 6.22 -7.59
CA ASN A 38 -7.54 7.64 -7.36
C ASN A 38 -6.37 8.33 -6.65
N GLY A 39 -5.22 7.68 -6.60
CA GLY A 39 -4.01 8.24 -6.00
C GLY A 39 -3.94 8.13 -4.49
N LYS A 40 -5.03 7.75 -3.85
CA LYS A 40 -5.11 7.64 -2.39
C LYS A 40 -5.94 6.43 -2.03
N CYS A 41 -5.60 5.79 -0.91
CA CYS A 41 -6.37 4.66 -0.42
C CYS A 41 -7.28 5.15 0.70
N THR A 42 -8.58 5.06 0.49
CA THR A 42 -9.57 5.44 1.50
C THR A 42 -10.28 4.23 2.10
N ALA A 43 -9.80 3.03 1.79
CA ALA A 43 -10.40 1.81 2.30
C ALA A 43 -10.37 1.79 3.83
N SER A 44 -11.44 1.29 4.41
CA SER A 44 -11.55 1.18 5.86
C SER A 44 -10.78 -0.04 6.36
N THR A 45 -10.53 -0.06 7.67
CA THR A 45 -9.95 -1.25 8.30
C THR A 45 -10.86 -2.46 8.07
N GLU A 46 -12.17 -2.28 8.14
CA GLU A 46 -13.14 -3.35 7.89
C GLU A 46 -13.02 -3.93 6.50
N TYR A 47 -12.75 -3.10 5.51
CA TYR A 47 -12.54 -3.59 4.15
C TYR A 47 -11.42 -4.62 4.11
N PHE A 48 -10.29 -4.29 4.72
CA PHE A 48 -9.15 -5.20 4.75
C PHE A 48 -9.44 -6.45 5.59
N CYS A 49 -10.16 -6.28 6.70
CA CYS A 49 -10.53 -7.43 7.53
C CYS A 49 -11.36 -8.44 6.74
N ARG A 50 -12.32 -7.96 5.97
CA ARG A 50 -13.16 -8.83 5.16
C ARG A 50 -12.38 -9.44 4.00
N LEU A 51 -11.51 -8.63 3.39
CA LEU A 51 -10.73 -9.08 2.24
C LEU A 51 -9.81 -10.24 2.61
N TYR A 52 -9.12 -10.12 3.75
CA TYR A 52 -8.15 -11.12 4.17
C TYR A 52 -8.67 -12.09 5.22
N GLU A 53 -9.90 -11.89 5.67
CA GLU A 53 -10.50 -12.74 6.72
C GLU A 53 -9.64 -12.77 7.97
N VAL A 54 -9.26 -11.59 8.44
CA VAL A 54 -8.44 -11.44 9.63
C VAL A 54 -9.06 -10.41 10.57
N SER A 55 -8.55 -10.37 11.79
CA SER A 55 -9.04 -9.47 12.80
C SER A 55 -8.59 -8.03 12.55
N ARG A 56 -9.32 -7.11 13.16
CA ARG A 56 -8.99 -5.70 13.14
C ARG A 56 -7.60 -5.44 13.75
N VAL A 57 -7.27 -6.18 14.80
CA VAL A 57 -5.98 -6.07 15.46
C VAL A 57 -4.85 -6.40 14.49
N SER A 58 -5.02 -7.45 13.70
CA SER A 58 -4.02 -7.84 12.72
C SER A 58 -3.80 -6.74 11.68
N ILE A 59 -4.87 -6.19 11.13
CA ILE A 59 -4.76 -5.14 10.12
C ILE A 59 -4.07 -3.90 10.71
N GLN A 60 -4.45 -3.49 11.90
CA GLN A 60 -3.83 -2.33 12.55
C GLN A 60 -2.34 -2.56 12.80
N LYS A 61 -1.99 -3.76 13.18
CA LYS A 61 -0.59 -4.12 13.40
C LYS A 61 0.22 -4.00 12.11
N TRP A 62 -0.30 -4.52 11.01
CA TRP A 62 0.41 -4.47 9.73
C TRP A 62 0.50 -3.05 9.19
N LEU A 63 -0.56 -2.26 9.34
CA LEU A 63 -0.53 -0.87 8.94
C LEU A 63 0.53 -0.10 9.74
N LYS A 64 0.62 -0.38 11.04
CA LYS A 64 1.61 0.28 11.87
C LYS A 64 3.03 -0.08 11.48
N ILE A 65 3.27 -1.35 11.15
CA ILE A 65 4.59 -1.78 10.70
C ILE A 65 4.97 -1.02 9.43
N LEU A 66 4.05 -0.89 8.49
CA LEU A 66 4.31 -0.17 7.25
C LEU A 66 4.56 1.31 7.51
N GLU A 67 3.80 1.90 8.42
CA GLU A 67 3.93 3.30 8.77
C GLU A 67 5.26 3.57 9.49
N ASP A 68 5.62 2.72 10.44
CA ASP A 68 6.84 2.87 11.21
C ASP A 68 8.10 2.74 10.34
N ASN A 69 7.99 2.01 9.23
CA ASN A 69 9.10 1.84 8.31
C ASN A 69 9.01 2.80 7.11
N ASN A 70 8.14 3.80 7.20
CA ASN A 70 8.03 4.88 6.23
C ASN A 70 7.58 4.44 4.84
N TYR A 71 6.75 3.40 4.77
CA TYR A 71 6.20 2.96 3.49
C TYR A 71 4.84 3.57 3.22
N ILE A 72 4.10 3.89 4.27
CA ILE A 72 2.79 4.54 4.14
C ILE A 72 2.69 5.68 5.14
N LYS A 73 1.74 6.57 4.86
CA LYS A 73 1.37 7.63 5.77
C LYS A 73 -0.14 7.63 5.89
N ARG A 74 -0.65 7.71 7.11
CA ARG A 74 -2.08 7.77 7.37
C ARG A 74 -2.45 9.17 7.83
N VAL A 75 -3.48 9.73 7.22
CA VAL A 75 -3.96 11.06 7.55
C VAL A 75 -5.47 10.99 7.77
N ASN A 76 -5.92 11.58 8.86
CA ASN A 76 -7.35 11.70 9.13
C ASN A 76 -7.85 13.00 8.55
N ILE A 77 -8.95 12.93 7.83
CA ILE A 77 -9.63 14.10 7.31
C ILE A 77 -10.87 14.30 8.15
N TYR A 78 -11.00 15.47 8.74
CA TYR A 78 -12.08 15.77 9.65
C TYR A 78 -13.24 16.45 8.94
N LYS A 79 -14.43 16.27 9.48
CA LYS A 79 -15.59 16.98 8.98
C LYS A 79 -15.42 18.47 9.24
N LEU A 80 -15.88 19.27 8.33
CA LEU A 80 -15.75 20.72 8.41
C LEU A 80 -16.31 21.24 9.73
N GLY A 81 -15.49 22.00 10.46
CA GLY A 81 -15.91 22.62 11.71
C GLY A 81 -16.09 21.64 12.86
N SER A 82 -15.49 20.44 12.76
CA SER A 82 -15.68 19.40 13.75
C SER A 82 -14.36 18.67 14.01
N LYS A 83 -14.31 18.01 15.15
CA LYS A 83 -13.19 17.11 15.45
C LYS A 83 -13.53 15.68 15.07
N GLN A 84 -14.70 15.46 14.50
CA GLN A 84 -15.10 14.13 14.07
C GLN A 84 -14.40 13.76 12.77
N ILE A 85 -13.85 12.55 12.72
CA ILE A 85 -13.14 12.07 11.54
C ILE A 85 -14.14 11.74 10.45
N ASP A 86 -13.95 12.34 9.27
CA ASP A 86 -14.76 12.04 8.11
C ASP A 86 -14.25 10.78 7.42
N LYS A 87 -12.95 10.71 7.21
CA LYS A 87 -12.33 9.54 6.62
C LYS A 87 -10.83 9.51 6.92
N ARG A 88 -10.25 8.32 6.81
CA ARG A 88 -8.82 8.15 6.90
C ARG A 88 -8.29 7.91 5.49
N VAL A 89 -7.20 8.57 5.17
CA VAL A 89 -6.55 8.43 3.87
C VAL A 89 -5.17 7.83 4.08
N ILE A 90 -4.84 6.83 3.29
CA ILE A 90 -3.52 6.21 3.28
C ILE A 90 -2.83 6.61 2.00
N THR A 91 -1.62 7.16 2.11
CA THR A 91 -0.81 7.49 0.95
C THR A 91 0.48 6.69 1.02
N LEU A 92 1.04 6.41 -0.13
CA LEU A 92 2.31 5.70 -0.23
C LEU A 92 3.45 6.69 -0.08
N VAL A 93 4.50 6.25 0.58
CA VAL A 93 5.73 7.03 0.74
C VAL A 93 6.81 6.29 -0.02
N ASN A 94 7.68 7.03 -0.71
CA ASN A 94 8.77 6.45 -1.49
C ASN A 94 8.27 5.47 -2.54
N ILE A 95 7.17 5.83 -3.19
CA ILE A 95 6.62 5.00 -4.26
C ILE A 95 7.59 4.99 -5.42
N PRO A 96 7.88 3.83 -6.01
CA PRO A 96 8.55 3.82 -7.30
C PRO A 96 7.65 4.53 -8.30
N THR A 97 8.16 5.55 -8.95
CA THR A 97 7.37 6.27 -9.93
C THR A 97 7.17 5.38 -11.15
N LYS A 98 6.18 5.73 -11.94
CA LYS A 98 5.93 5.05 -13.19
C LYS A 98 7.18 5.06 -14.07
N GLU A 99 7.85 6.19 -14.09
CA GLU A 99 9.09 6.36 -14.82
C GLU A 99 10.18 5.42 -14.32
N LYS A 100 10.29 5.30 -13.01
CA LYS A 100 11.27 4.42 -12.38
C LYS A 100 11.00 2.96 -12.72
N PHE A 101 9.75 2.55 -12.72
CA PHE A 101 9.38 1.21 -13.13
C PHE A 101 9.74 0.95 -14.57
N THR A 102 9.45 1.89 -15.42
CA THR A 102 9.73 1.79 -16.85
C THR A 102 11.22 1.60 -17.09
N ASP A 103 12.02 2.39 -16.42
CA ASP A 103 13.46 2.29 -16.55
C ASP A 103 13.97 0.93 -16.09
N ASN A 104 13.49 0.47 -14.97
CA ASN A 104 13.89 -0.83 -14.45
C ASN A 104 13.49 -1.95 -15.38
N THR A 105 12.32 -1.85 -15.94
CA THR A 105 11.82 -2.85 -16.86
C THR A 105 12.68 -2.92 -18.10
N ASN A 106 13.04 -1.78 -18.64
CA ASN A 106 13.87 -1.74 -19.81
C ASN A 106 15.24 -2.35 -19.58
N ILE A 107 15.83 -2.04 -18.45
CA ILE A 107 17.13 -2.59 -18.09
C ILE A 107 17.05 -4.09 -17.94
N ASN A 108 16.04 -4.57 -17.27
CA ASN A 108 15.91 -5.97 -16.98
C ASN A 108 15.65 -6.82 -18.21
N ILE A 109 14.94 -6.27 -19.15
CA ILE A 109 14.65 -6.98 -20.38
C ILE A 109 15.92 -7.29 -21.14
N THR A 110 16.87 -6.41 -21.09
CA THR A 110 18.12 -6.59 -21.80
C THR A 110 19.04 -7.55 -21.10
N ASN A 111 18.79 -7.79 -19.96
CA ASN A 111 19.64 -8.64 -19.17
C ASN A 111 19.05 -10.00 -18.99
N THR A 112 19.07 -9.60 -19.14
CA THR A 112 18.83 -10.27 -18.61
C THR A 112 18.68 -10.95 -18.31
N ASN A 113 18.95 -10.69 -18.57
CA ASN A 113 18.85 -11.23 -18.16
C ASN A 113 18.79 -11.64 -17.62
N LEU A 114 19.01 -11.38 -17.87
CA LEU A 114 19.11 -11.65 -17.27
C LEU A 114 19.11 -12.01 -16.62
N THR A 115 19.22 -12.08 -16.61
CA THR A 115 19.40 -12.23 -15.94
C THR A 115 19.61 -12.56 -15.61
#